data_7b6be870934ed79cf0e4bcc9b1f2a40c
#
_entry.id   7b6be870934ed79cf0e4bcc9b1f2a40c
#
_cell.length_a   1.000
_cell.length_b   1.000
_cell.length_c   1.000
_cell.angle_alpha   90.00
_cell.angle_beta   90.00
_cell.angle_gamma   90.00
#
_symmetry.space_group_name_H-M   'P 1'
#
loop_
_entity.id
_entity.type
_entity.pdbx_description
1 polymer ?
#
loop_
_entity_poly.entity_id
_entity_poly.type
_entity_poly.pdbx_seq_one_letter_code
_entity_poly.pdbx_strand_id
1 'polypeptide(L)' 'METINLTIPNMKSSHCQMTVTNAVKALGGNVKSVAPTKAEIELGPGLTKETVIQAIQKAGYNVVNGTL' A
#
# COMPACT_ATOMS: atom_id res chain seq x y z
N MET A 1 -15.78 -0.62 5.05
CA MET A 1 -14.36 -0.26 5.05
C MET A 1 -13.99 0.26 3.68
N GLU A 2 -13.06 1.18 3.63
CA GLU A 2 -12.70 1.88 2.42
C GLU A 2 -11.59 1.14 1.68
N THR A 3 -11.71 1.06 0.36
CA THR A 3 -10.67 0.46 -0.48
C THR A 3 -10.00 1.54 -1.30
N ILE A 4 -8.67 1.56 -1.30
CA ILE A 4 -7.90 2.51 -2.09
C ILE A 4 -6.99 1.78 -3.06
N ASN A 5 -6.70 2.43 -4.19
CA ASN A 5 -5.76 1.93 -5.18
C ASN A 5 -4.57 2.85 -5.24
N LEU A 6 -3.37 2.27 -5.09
CA LEU A 6 -2.13 3.03 -5.08
C LEU A 6 -1.26 2.62 -6.25
N THR A 7 -0.58 3.60 -6.85
CA THR A 7 0.44 3.33 -7.87
C THR A 7 1.80 3.53 -7.24
N ILE A 8 2.60 2.48 -7.25
CA ILE A 8 3.93 2.46 -6.64
C ILE A 8 4.93 2.02 -7.70
N PRO A 9 5.50 2.97 -8.46
CA PRO A 9 6.28 2.64 -9.66
C PRO A 9 7.49 1.75 -9.43
N ASN A 10 8.09 1.80 -8.24
CA ASN A 10 9.27 0.99 -7.96
C ASN A 10 8.95 -0.32 -7.25
N MET A 11 7.69 -0.70 -7.15
CA MET A 11 7.27 -1.97 -6.57
C MET A 11 7.10 -3.02 -7.67
N LYS A 12 8.22 -3.41 -8.29
CA LYS A 12 8.15 -4.28 -9.48
C LYS A 12 8.39 -5.76 -9.20
N SER A 13 9.16 -6.07 -8.18
CA SER A 13 9.50 -7.48 -7.89
C SER A 13 8.57 -8.04 -6.82
N SER A 14 8.52 -9.37 -6.72
CA SER A 14 7.75 -10.04 -5.67
C SER A 14 8.21 -9.61 -4.29
N HIS A 15 9.51 -9.40 -4.13
CA HIS A 15 10.05 -8.96 -2.85
C HIS A 15 9.52 -7.58 -2.47
N CYS A 16 9.47 -6.66 -3.44
CA CYS A 16 8.93 -5.33 -3.21
C CYS A 16 7.46 -5.39 -2.84
N GLN A 17 6.69 -6.22 -3.55
CA GLN A 17 5.27 -6.40 -3.25
C GLN A 17 5.06 -6.91 -1.84
N MET A 18 5.89 -7.84 -1.41
CA MET A 18 5.81 -8.41 -0.08
C MET A 18 6.15 -7.38 0.99
N THR A 19 7.17 -6.55 0.73
CA THR A 19 7.58 -5.50 1.66
C THR A 19 6.44 -4.49 1.86
N VAL A 20 5.79 -4.07 0.79
CA VAL A 20 4.65 -3.14 0.86
C VAL A 20 3.49 -3.80 1.60
N THR A 21 3.19 -5.05 1.30
CA THR A 21 2.12 -5.79 1.96
C THR A 21 2.36 -5.84 3.47
N ASN A 22 3.58 -6.16 3.88
CA ASN A 22 3.91 -6.24 5.29
C ASN A 22 3.80 -4.88 5.98
N ALA A 23 4.19 -3.81 5.31
CA ALA A 23 4.08 -2.46 5.86
C ALA A 23 2.61 -2.10 6.12
N VAL A 24 1.72 -2.45 5.19
CA VAL A 24 0.29 -2.19 5.33
C VAL A 24 -0.31 -3.03 6.45
N LYS A 25 0.05 -4.31 6.52
CA LYS A 25 -0.46 -5.20 7.56
C LYS A 25 -0.06 -4.72 8.94
N ALA A 26 1.13 -4.19 9.09
CA ALA A 26 1.61 -3.69 10.37
C ALA A 26 0.76 -2.54 10.90
N LEU A 27 0.06 -1.83 10.01
CA LEU A 27 -0.83 -0.73 10.39
C LEU A 27 -2.27 -1.20 10.64
N GLY A 28 -2.56 -2.47 10.44
CA GLY A 28 -3.92 -2.98 10.57
C GLY A 28 -4.73 -2.91 9.27
N GLY A 29 -4.09 -2.59 8.16
CA GLY A 29 -4.74 -2.62 6.86
C GLY A 29 -4.73 -4.01 6.25
N ASN A 30 -5.45 -4.16 5.15
CA ASN A 30 -5.50 -5.42 4.42
C ASN A 30 -5.20 -5.18 2.95
N VAL A 31 -4.26 -5.95 2.39
CA VAL A 31 -3.94 -5.85 0.97
C VAL A 31 -4.83 -6.84 0.23
N LYS A 32 -5.79 -6.32 -0.51
CA LYS A 32 -6.73 -7.15 -1.26
C LYS A 32 -6.10 -7.72 -2.52
N SER A 33 -5.28 -6.93 -3.17
CA SER A 33 -4.56 -7.42 -4.33
C SER A 33 -3.30 -6.57 -4.52
N VAL A 34 -2.27 -7.20 -5.04
CA VAL A 34 -1.02 -6.52 -5.35
C VAL A 34 -0.50 -7.04 -6.68
N ALA A 35 -0.03 -6.12 -7.50
CA ALA A 35 0.53 -6.40 -8.81
C ALA A 35 1.74 -5.49 -8.99
N PRO A 36 2.60 -5.74 -9.97
CA PRO A 36 3.71 -4.84 -10.23
C PRO A 36 3.20 -3.41 -10.39
N THR A 37 3.73 -2.50 -9.61
CA THR A 37 3.43 -1.07 -9.58
C THR A 37 2.05 -0.69 -9.05
N LYS A 38 1.19 -1.64 -8.68
CA LYS A 38 -0.16 -1.31 -8.18
C LYS A 38 -0.53 -2.14 -6.96
N ALA A 39 -1.25 -1.51 -6.04
CA ALA A 39 -1.75 -2.20 -4.85
C ALA A 39 -3.16 -1.73 -4.54
N GLU A 40 -4.05 -2.68 -4.27
CA GLU A 40 -5.40 -2.41 -3.81
C GLU A 40 -5.47 -2.73 -2.32
N ILE A 41 -5.74 -1.73 -1.51
CA ILE A 41 -5.65 -1.84 -0.06
C ILE A 41 -6.99 -1.49 0.56
N GLU A 42 -7.43 -2.35 1.48
CA GLU A 42 -8.63 -2.10 2.27
C GLU A 42 -8.19 -1.47 3.60
N LEU A 43 -8.73 -0.28 3.88
CA LEU A 43 -8.41 0.43 5.12
C LEU A 43 -9.25 -0.10 6.26
N GLY A 44 -8.61 -0.42 7.36
CA GLY A 44 -9.29 -0.81 8.57
C GLY A 44 -9.83 0.40 9.32
N PRO A 45 -10.58 0.16 10.42
CA PRO A 45 -11.10 1.26 11.24
C PRO A 45 -9.96 2.13 11.76
N GLY A 46 -10.09 3.43 11.59
CA GLY A 46 -9.09 4.39 12.06
C GLY A 46 -7.85 4.51 11.20
N LEU A 47 -7.75 3.74 10.13
CA LEU A 47 -6.61 3.83 9.23
C LEU A 47 -6.93 4.75 8.06
N THR A 48 -6.03 5.69 7.78
CA THR A 48 -6.22 6.66 6.71
C THR A 48 -5.29 6.37 5.54
N LYS A 49 -5.66 6.87 4.36
CA LYS A 49 -4.84 6.74 3.18
C LYS A 49 -3.44 7.35 3.41
N GLU A 50 -3.39 8.51 4.05
CA GLU A 50 -2.12 9.19 4.31
C GLU A 50 -1.18 8.34 5.16
N THR A 51 -1.70 7.70 6.18
CA THR A 51 -0.90 6.82 7.04
C THR A 51 -0.30 5.67 6.25
N VAL A 52 -1.11 5.07 5.37
CA VAL A 52 -0.64 3.98 4.51
C VAL A 52 0.45 4.47 3.57
N ILE A 53 0.24 5.62 2.93
CA ILE A 53 1.22 6.18 2.01
C ILE A 53 2.53 6.46 2.74
N GLN A 54 2.47 7.04 3.93
CA GLN A 54 3.67 7.33 4.71
C GLN A 54 4.44 6.06 5.07
N ALA A 55 3.74 5.00 5.45
CA ALA A 55 4.38 3.73 5.79
C ALA A 55 5.08 3.13 4.58
N ILE A 56 4.46 3.21 3.41
CA ILE A 56 5.04 2.70 2.18
C ILE A 56 6.29 3.51 1.81
N GLN A 57 6.22 4.83 1.97
CA GLN A 57 7.36 5.70 1.69
C GLN A 57 8.52 5.41 2.63
N LYS A 58 8.23 5.16 3.90
CA LYS A 58 9.27 4.81 4.88
C LYS A 58 9.94 3.48 4.54
N ALA A 59 9.22 2.58 3.90
CA ALA A 59 9.78 1.31 3.46
C ALA A 59 10.66 1.46 2.22
N GLY A 60 10.76 2.66 1.65
CA GLY A 60 11.62 2.92 0.52
C GLY A 60 10.92 2.95 -0.83
N TYR A 61 9.59 3.06 -0.84
CA TYR A 61 8.80 3.07 -2.07
C TYR A 61 8.06 4.37 -2.24
N ASN A 62 7.98 4.86 -3.47
CA ASN A 62 7.24 6.07 -3.78
C ASN A 62 5.81 5.74 -4.18
N VAL A 63 4.87 6.52 -3.67
CA VAL A 63 3.47 6.43 -4.08
C VAL A 63 3.18 7.64 -4.95
N VAL A 64 2.86 7.39 -6.22
CA VAL A 64 2.66 8.45 -7.19
C VAL A 64 1.21 8.88 -7.26
N ASN A 65 0.30 7.94 -7.12
CA ASN A 65 -1.12 8.20 -7.25
C ASN A 65 -1.91 7.30 -6.31
N GLY A 66 -2.92 7.86 -5.66
CA GLY A 66 -3.82 7.10 -4.83
C GLY A 66 -5.25 7.51 -5.14
N THR A 67 -6.11 6.52 -5.41
CA THR A 67 -7.53 6.76 -5.66
C THR A 67 -8.38 5.91 -4.75
N LEU A 68 -9.56 6.41 -4.49
CA LEU A 68 -10.58 5.70 -3.73
C LEU A 68 -11.46 4.87 -4.64
#